data_fb6a1b1220aa29916c89d9ea83d2ec29
#
_entry.id   fb6a1b1220aa29916c89d9ea83d2ec29
#
_cell.length_a   1.000
_cell.length_b   1.000
_cell.length_c   1.000
_cell.angle_alpha   90.00
_cell.angle_beta   90.00
_cell.angle_gamma   90.00
#
_symmetry.space_group_name_H-M   'P 1'
#
loop_
_entity.id
_entity.type
_entity.pdbx_description
1 polymer ?
#
loop_
_entity_poly.entity_id
_entity_poly.type
_entity_poly.pdbx_seq_one_letter_code
_entity_poly.pdbx_strand_id
1 'polypeptide(L)'
;MTETATDGHVVSIRDLWMSFPGKSAGQQIHVLERIDLQVTAGEFVCIVGPSGCGKSTLLNIVGGFLCQTRGEALVEGQPVSGPDPRRIFVFQENGVFPWLTVRENIGFGLGQKSPEKREKTVAHYTEMVGLNGFEAAYPRELSGGMRQRVEIARALAANPDIIYMDEPFGALDFITRLKMRSDLTRIWQAEKKTILFVTHDIEEAVQLADRVLVMSKRPATIQEVVVIDLPRPRDLDSHGYLERRDHIFRAMGMSVRIGESAT
;
A
#
# COMPACT_ATOMS: atom_id res chain seq x y z
N MET A 1 28.10 21.48 -2.68
CA MET A 1 26.90 21.22 -3.49
C MET A 1 27.16 19.88 -4.16
N THR A 2 26.75 18.80 -3.50
CA THR A 2 26.81 17.43 -4.04
C THR A 2 25.48 17.17 -4.71
N GLU A 3 25.45 17.14 -6.03
CA GLU A 3 24.36 16.60 -6.83
C GLU A 3 24.19 15.12 -6.41
N THR A 4 23.19 14.85 -5.58
CA THR A 4 22.69 13.49 -5.40
C THR A 4 21.90 13.15 -6.64
N ALA A 5 22.55 12.48 -7.60
CA ALA A 5 21.87 11.83 -8.70
C ALA A 5 20.77 10.94 -8.11
N THR A 6 19.51 11.33 -8.33
CA THR A 6 18.35 10.48 -8.04
C THR A 6 18.37 9.36 -9.06
N ASP A 7 18.80 8.19 -8.65
CA ASP A 7 18.97 6.96 -9.44
C ASP A 7 17.62 6.36 -9.86
N GLY A 8 16.64 7.19 -10.24
CA GLY A 8 15.27 6.79 -10.64
C GLY A 8 14.38 6.31 -9.49
N HIS A 9 14.88 6.32 -8.24
CA HIS A 9 14.14 5.90 -7.08
C HIS A 9 13.28 7.02 -6.50
N VAL A 10 11.99 6.77 -6.36
CA VAL A 10 11.03 7.72 -5.78
C VAL A 10 10.96 7.60 -4.26
N VAL A 11 11.23 6.41 -3.69
CA VAL A 11 11.42 6.21 -2.25
C VAL A 11 12.80 5.60 -2.01
N SER A 12 13.56 6.15 -1.06
CA SER A 12 14.86 5.62 -0.63
C SER A 12 14.94 5.62 0.89
N ILE A 13 15.17 4.46 1.46
CA ILE A 13 15.34 4.25 2.91
C ILE A 13 16.73 3.66 3.12
N ARG A 14 17.50 4.23 4.08
CA ARG A 14 18.86 3.81 4.41
C ARG A 14 19.06 3.68 5.89
N ASP A 15 19.53 2.50 6.33
CA ASP A 15 19.81 2.16 7.74
C ASP A 15 18.74 2.67 8.70
N LEU A 16 17.46 2.44 8.37
CA LEU A 16 16.34 2.97 9.14
C LEU A 16 16.02 2.08 10.33
N TRP A 17 15.88 2.73 11.49
CA TRP A 17 15.52 2.11 12.76
C TRP A 17 14.33 2.81 13.38
N MET A 18 13.48 2.04 14.07
CA MET A 18 12.36 2.59 14.82
C MET A 18 12.19 1.90 16.15
N SER A 19 12.13 2.69 17.22
CA SER A 19 11.89 2.23 18.58
C SER A 19 10.83 3.09 19.24
N PHE A 20 9.98 2.47 20.05
CA PHE A 20 8.97 3.17 20.86
C PHE A 20 9.31 3.05 22.35
N PRO A 21 8.87 4.02 23.18
CA PRO A 21 8.95 3.88 24.63
C PRO A 21 8.20 2.63 25.10
N GLY A 22 8.80 1.85 25.99
CA GLY A 22 8.16 0.72 26.63
C GLY A 22 7.31 1.15 27.83
N LYS A 23 6.67 0.17 28.48
CA LYS A 23 5.81 0.42 29.65
C LYS A 23 6.58 0.86 30.90
N SER A 24 7.85 0.46 31.03
CA SER A 24 8.70 0.82 32.15
C SER A 24 9.65 1.95 31.80
N ALA A 25 10.01 2.79 32.78
CA ALA A 25 10.96 3.88 32.57
C ALA A 25 12.29 3.36 32.01
N GLY A 26 12.75 3.94 30.90
CA GLY A 26 13.99 3.55 30.22
C GLY A 26 13.88 2.31 29.30
N GLN A 27 12.75 1.61 29.28
CA GLN A 27 12.53 0.50 28.35
C GLN A 27 12.24 1.03 26.95
N GLN A 28 12.86 0.43 25.93
CA GLN A 28 12.55 0.67 24.52
C GLN A 28 12.06 -0.61 23.86
N ILE A 29 11.08 -0.47 22.97
CA ILE A 29 10.57 -1.54 22.13
C ILE A 29 11.12 -1.30 20.73
N HIS A 30 12.09 -2.09 20.31
CA HIS A 30 12.63 -2.04 18.96
C HIS A 30 11.66 -2.68 17.99
N VAL A 31 11.21 -1.92 17.01
CA VAL A 31 10.20 -2.36 16.02
C VAL A 31 10.82 -2.60 14.65
N LEU A 32 11.63 -1.65 14.18
CA LEU A 32 12.36 -1.78 12.90
C LEU A 32 13.86 -1.69 13.17
N GLU A 33 14.60 -2.52 12.47
CA GLU A 33 16.06 -2.59 12.60
C GLU A 33 16.70 -2.66 11.22
N ARG A 34 17.53 -1.68 10.89
CA ARG A 34 18.35 -1.64 9.69
C ARG A 34 17.55 -1.94 8.41
N ILE A 35 16.49 -1.15 8.19
CA ILE A 35 15.69 -1.25 6.96
C ILE A 35 16.37 -0.46 5.85
N ASP A 36 16.70 -1.15 4.75
CA ASP A 36 17.16 -0.57 3.50
C ASP A 36 16.15 -0.91 2.41
N LEU A 37 15.65 0.11 1.69
CA LEU A 37 14.63 -0.04 0.64
C LEU A 37 14.77 1.04 -0.40
N GLN A 38 14.67 0.66 -1.68
CA GLN A 38 14.53 1.56 -2.81
C GLN A 38 13.30 1.17 -3.62
N VAL A 39 12.50 2.16 -4.01
CA VAL A 39 11.30 1.97 -4.85
C VAL A 39 11.39 2.88 -6.05
N THR A 40 11.16 2.34 -7.23
CA THR A 40 11.16 3.09 -8.50
C THR A 40 9.79 3.68 -8.79
N ALA A 41 9.75 4.74 -9.60
CA ALA A 41 8.50 5.36 -10.02
C ALA A 41 7.62 4.36 -10.80
N GLY A 42 6.33 4.33 -10.49
CA GLY A 42 5.36 3.44 -11.13
C GLY A 42 5.41 2.00 -10.67
N GLU A 43 6.25 1.65 -9.71
CA GLU A 43 6.38 0.30 -9.16
C GLU A 43 5.26 -0.01 -8.16
N PHE A 44 4.77 -1.24 -8.18
CA PHE A 44 3.86 -1.78 -7.18
C PHE A 44 4.66 -2.68 -6.21
N VAL A 45 4.93 -2.20 -5.01
CA VAL A 45 5.68 -2.93 -3.98
C VAL A 45 4.74 -3.39 -2.88
N CYS A 46 4.69 -4.70 -2.61
CA CYS A 46 3.99 -5.25 -1.46
C CYS A 46 4.96 -5.52 -0.31
N ILE A 47 4.50 -5.26 0.92
CA ILE A 47 5.21 -5.54 2.16
C ILE A 47 4.40 -6.59 2.93
N VAL A 48 4.99 -7.76 3.12
CA VAL A 48 4.39 -8.87 3.88
C VAL A 48 5.23 -9.21 5.10
N GLY A 49 4.63 -9.85 6.07
CA GLY A 49 5.32 -10.28 7.30
C GLY A 49 4.34 -10.56 8.42
N PRO A 50 4.80 -11.13 9.55
CA PRO A 50 3.97 -11.49 10.69
C PRO A 50 3.15 -10.30 11.22
N SER A 51 1.99 -10.59 11.83
CA SER A 51 1.18 -9.55 12.48
C SER A 51 2.02 -8.82 13.54
N GLY A 52 1.91 -7.49 13.54
CA GLY A 52 2.60 -6.66 14.51
C GLY A 52 4.12 -6.53 14.30
N CYS A 53 4.73 -7.02 13.22
CA CYS A 53 6.18 -6.88 12.99
C CYS A 53 6.64 -5.45 12.75
N GLY A 54 5.80 -4.55 12.23
CA GLY A 54 6.16 -3.15 11.97
C GLY A 54 5.87 -2.66 10.54
N LYS A 55 5.10 -3.41 9.73
CA LYS A 55 4.72 -3.02 8.36
C LYS A 55 4.06 -1.65 8.30
N SER A 56 3.00 -1.46 9.08
CA SER A 56 2.31 -0.16 9.18
C SER A 56 3.20 0.94 9.74
N THR A 57 4.14 0.59 10.66
CA THR A 57 5.13 1.53 11.17
C THR A 57 6.04 2.03 10.06
N LEU A 58 6.56 1.13 9.22
CA LEU A 58 7.38 1.48 8.06
C LEU A 58 6.61 2.38 7.10
N LEU A 59 5.36 2.00 6.78
CA LEU A 59 4.49 2.77 5.89
C LEU A 59 4.22 4.18 6.44
N ASN A 60 3.96 4.30 7.76
CA ASN A 60 3.74 5.60 8.43
C ASN A 60 5.00 6.48 8.44
N ILE A 61 6.20 5.91 8.50
CA ILE A 61 7.45 6.68 8.42
C ILE A 61 7.60 7.26 7.00
N VAL A 62 7.47 6.46 5.95
CA VAL A 62 7.60 6.96 4.57
C VAL A 62 6.46 7.90 4.17
N GLY A 63 5.29 7.76 4.80
CA GLY A 63 4.15 8.67 4.66
C GLY A 63 4.30 10.00 5.43
N GLY A 64 5.25 10.08 6.36
CA GLY A 64 5.52 11.28 7.16
C GLY A 64 4.65 11.43 8.41
N PHE A 65 3.96 10.36 8.84
CA PHE A 65 3.16 10.35 10.08
C PHE A 65 3.98 9.97 11.31
N LEU A 66 5.13 9.32 11.12
CA LEU A 66 6.07 8.97 12.18
C LEU A 66 7.49 9.37 11.77
N CYS A 67 8.30 9.79 12.72
CA CYS A 67 9.74 10.01 12.53
C CYS A 67 10.50 8.77 12.99
N GLN A 68 11.45 8.32 12.19
CA GLN A 68 12.37 7.22 12.55
C GLN A 68 13.27 7.62 13.72
N THR A 69 13.74 6.63 14.47
CA THR A 69 14.69 6.85 15.59
C THR A 69 16.11 7.09 15.06
N ARG A 70 16.47 6.42 13.95
CA ARG A 70 17.79 6.53 13.30
C ARG A 70 17.66 6.19 11.82
N GLY A 71 18.63 6.61 11.02
CA GLY A 71 18.69 6.37 9.57
C GLY A 71 17.95 7.45 8.81
N GLU A 72 17.68 7.19 7.53
CA GLU A 72 17.17 8.17 6.60
C GLU A 72 16.00 7.59 5.80
N ALA A 73 14.96 8.41 5.60
CA ALA A 73 13.87 8.15 4.67
C ALA A 73 13.73 9.34 3.73
N LEU A 74 13.90 9.11 2.43
CA LEU A 74 13.78 10.11 1.38
C LEU A 74 12.63 9.74 0.45
N VAL A 75 11.87 10.74 0.03
CA VAL A 75 10.89 10.64 -1.06
C VAL A 75 11.22 11.71 -2.08
N GLU A 76 11.36 11.32 -3.35
CA GLU A 76 11.82 12.20 -4.44
C GLU A 76 13.12 12.94 -4.10
N GLY A 77 14.04 12.25 -3.41
CA GLY A 77 15.33 12.80 -2.97
C GLY A 77 15.25 13.80 -1.80
N GLN A 78 14.05 14.06 -1.26
CA GLN A 78 13.84 14.96 -0.13
C GLN A 78 13.57 14.17 1.16
N PRO A 79 14.18 14.58 2.30
CA PRO A 79 13.86 13.96 3.60
C PRO A 79 12.37 14.04 3.91
N VAL A 80 11.82 12.93 4.43
CA VAL A 80 10.44 12.88 4.89
C VAL A 80 10.33 13.66 6.20
N SER A 81 9.71 14.83 6.16
CA SER A 81 9.54 15.71 7.33
C SER A 81 8.09 15.82 7.82
N GLY A 82 7.13 15.24 7.07
CA GLY A 82 5.71 15.26 7.39
C GLY A 82 4.85 14.75 6.25
N PRO A 83 3.52 14.68 6.44
CA PRO A 83 2.58 14.34 5.38
C PRO A 83 2.65 15.34 4.22
N ASP A 84 2.46 14.87 3.00
CA ASP A 84 2.49 15.67 1.77
C ASP A 84 1.26 15.32 0.90
N PRO A 85 0.53 16.30 0.32
CA PRO A 85 -0.63 16.05 -0.53
C PRO A 85 -0.34 15.18 -1.77
N ARG A 86 0.91 15.07 -2.20
CA ARG A 86 1.35 14.20 -3.30
C ARG A 86 1.49 12.73 -2.89
N ARG A 87 1.35 12.44 -1.59
CA ARG A 87 1.48 11.12 -0.96
C ARG A 87 0.20 10.80 -0.22
N ILE A 88 -0.64 9.96 -0.81
CA ILE A 88 -1.97 9.65 -0.28
C ILE A 88 -1.96 8.31 0.46
N PHE A 89 -2.61 8.30 1.61
CA PHE A 89 -2.85 7.09 2.40
C PHE A 89 -4.26 6.54 2.18
N VAL A 90 -4.34 5.23 1.99
CA VAL A 90 -5.56 4.41 2.07
C VAL A 90 -5.42 3.53 3.30
N PHE A 91 -6.23 3.77 4.30
CA PHE A 91 -6.15 3.10 5.60
C PHE A 91 -6.93 1.79 5.62
N GLN A 92 -6.65 0.95 6.62
CA GLN A 92 -7.36 -0.32 6.85
C GLN A 92 -8.84 -0.10 7.20
N GLU A 93 -9.13 0.91 8.01
CA GLU A 93 -10.51 1.33 8.29
C GLU A 93 -10.98 2.30 7.20
N ASN A 94 -12.23 2.11 6.72
CA ASN A 94 -12.78 2.90 5.63
C ASN A 94 -12.60 4.41 5.88
N GLY A 95 -11.68 5.02 5.15
CA GLY A 95 -11.35 6.44 5.26
C GLY A 95 -12.33 7.37 4.53
N VAL A 96 -13.48 6.87 4.03
CA VAL A 96 -14.48 7.71 3.36
C VAL A 96 -15.15 8.66 4.35
N PHE A 97 -15.37 9.91 3.95
CA PHE A 97 -16.06 10.90 4.76
C PHE A 97 -17.56 10.58 4.82
N PRO A 98 -18.13 10.22 6.00
CA PRO A 98 -19.49 9.72 6.09
C PRO A 98 -20.58 10.79 5.82
N TRP A 99 -20.22 12.06 5.90
CA TRP A 99 -21.10 13.20 5.62
C TRP A 99 -21.05 13.70 4.17
N LEU A 100 -20.20 13.10 3.32
CA LEU A 100 -20.07 13.42 1.89
C LEU A 100 -20.63 12.29 1.05
N THR A 101 -21.25 12.63 -0.09
CA THR A 101 -21.66 11.68 -1.11
C THR A 101 -20.44 11.04 -1.80
N VAL A 102 -20.66 10.01 -2.62
CA VAL A 102 -19.61 9.39 -3.46
C VAL A 102 -18.90 10.46 -4.31
N ARG A 103 -19.68 11.29 -5.03
CA ARG A 103 -19.16 12.39 -5.84
C ARG A 103 -18.29 13.35 -5.04
N GLU A 104 -18.75 13.76 -3.89
CA GLU A 104 -18.04 14.70 -3.01
C GLU A 104 -16.79 14.09 -2.40
N ASN A 105 -16.84 12.82 -2.00
CA ASN A 105 -15.69 12.08 -1.54
C ASN A 105 -14.60 12.03 -2.61
N ILE A 106 -14.93 11.57 -3.83
CA ILE A 106 -13.97 11.49 -4.95
C ILE A 106 -13.43 12.87 -5.30
N GLY A 107 -14.29 13.90 -5.28
CA GLY A 107 -13.91 15.27 -5.58
C GLY A 107 -13.15 15.99 -4.47
N PHE A 108 -12.99 15.41 -3.28
CA PHE A 108 -12.47 16.10 -2.09
C PHE A 108 -11.04 16.64 -2.30
N GLY A 109 -10.16 15.82 -2.86
CA GLY A 109 -8.75 16.19 -3.10
C GLY A 109 -8.49 17.07 -4.32
N LEU A 110 -9.53 17.44 -5.08
CA LEU A 110 -9.36 18.19 -6.34
C LEU A 110 -9.07 19.69 -6.18
N GLY A 111 -9.16 20.20 -4.94
CA GLY A 111 -8.79 21.58 -4.58
C GLY A 111 -9.45 22.64 -5.46
N GLN A 112 -8.65 23.59 -5.98
CA GLN A 112 -9.10 24.75 -6.76
C GLN A 112 -9.23 24.50 -8.27
N LYS A 113 -9.38 23.22 -8.71
CA LYS A 113 -9.63 22.94 -10.14
C LYS A 113 -10.96 23.59 -10.55
N SER A 114 -11.05 24.04 -11.82
CA SER A 114 -12.30 24.58 -12.34
C SER A 114 -13.45 23.58 -12.19
N PRO A 115 -14.71 24.03 -11.99
CA PRO A 115 -15.85 23.14 -11.82
C PRO A 115 -15.96 22.08 -12.93
N GLU A 116 -15.69 22.46 -14.17
CA GLU A 116 -15.73 21.56 -15.33
C GLU A 116 -14.63 20.46 -15.24
N LYS A 117 -13.39 20.84 -14.89
CA LYS A 117 -12.30 19.85 -14.72
C LYS A 117 -12.55 18.93 -13.54
N ARG A 118 -13.13 19.46 -12.44
CA ARG A 118 -13.52 18.68 -11.28
C ARG A 118 -14.56 17.63 -11.65
N GLU A 119 -15.62 18.04 -12.34
CA GLU A 119 -16.70 17.14 -12.78
C GLU A 119 -16.18 16.05 -13.70
N LYS A 120 -15.37 16.37 -14.70
CA LYS A 120 -14.73 15.39 -15.59
C LYS A 120 -13.87 14.38 -14.83
N THR A 121 -13.08 14.85 -13.85
CA THR A 121 -12.24 13.97 -13.03
C THR A 121 -13.09 13.04 -12.15
N VAL A 122 -14.12 13.57 -11.50
CA VAL A 122 -15.02 12.76 -10.66
C VAL A 122 -15.75 11.71 -11.51
N ALA A 123 -16.31 12.08 -12.65
CA ALA A 123 -16.99 11.15 -13.55
C ALA A 123 -16.03 10.03 -14.00
N HIS A 124 -14.82 10.38 -14.43
CA HIS A 124 -13.80 9.43 -14.86
C HIS A 124 -13.49 8.38 -13.78
N TYR A 125 -13.19 8.81 -12.55
CA TYR A 125 -12.84 7.86 -11.47
C TYR A 125 -14.07 7.11 -10.94
N THR A 126 -15.26 7.71 -10.97
CA THR A 126 -16.52 6.99 -10.65
C THR A 126 -16.76 5.83 -11.60
N GLU A 127 -16.59 6.06 -12.90
CA GLU A 127 -16.69 5.02 -13.94
C GLU A 127 -15.58 3.97 -13.78
N MET A 128 -14.33 4.40 -13.57
CA MET A 128 -13.17 3.52 -13.44
C MET A 128 -13.35 2.50 -12.31
N VAL A 129 -13.94 2.92 -11.18
CA VAL A 129 -14.19 2.01 -10.04
C VAL A 129 -15.57 1.34 -10.09
N GLY A 130 -16.36 1.55 -11.16
CA GLY A 130 -17.66 0.92 -11.36
C GLY A 130 -18.73 1.35 -10.35
N LEU A 131 -18.80 2.65 -10.04
CA LEU A 131 -19.78 3.24 -9.13
C LEU A 131 -20.78 4.16 -9.84
N ASN A 132 -20.95 4.00 -11.18
CA ASN A 132 -21.96 4.73 -11.95
C ASN A 132 -23.36 4.48 -11.36
N GLY A 133 -24.13 5.55 -11.16
CA GLY A 133 -25.46 5.52 -10.58
C GLY A 133 -25.47 5.62 -9.04
N PHE A 134 -24.29 5.66 -8.40
CA PHE A 134 -24.15 5.83 -6.95
C PHE A 134 -23.54 7.19 -6.55
N GLU A 135 -23.43 8.13 -7.48
CA GLU A 135 -22.74 9.40 -7.28
C GLU A 135 -23.36 10.23 -6.13
N ALA A 136 -24.66 10.17 -5.96
CA ALA A 136 -25.39 10.87 -4.89
C ALA A 136 -25.54 10.07 -3.60
N ALA A 137 -25.13 8.80 -3.57
CA ALA A 137 -25.23 7.95 -2.38
C ALA A 137 -24.24 8.37 -1.30
N TYR A 138 -24.65 8.23 -0.04
CA TYR A 138 -23.76 8.41 1.12
C TYR A 138 -23.09 7.08 1.51
N PRO A 139 -21.94 7.11 2.20
CA PRO A 139 -21.21 5.88 2.59
C PRO A 139 -22.06 4.85 3.36
N ARG A 140 -23.04 5.27 4.15
CA ARG A 140 -23.97 4.39 4.87
C ARG A 140 -24.88 3.54 3.94
N GLU A 141 -25.06 3.99 2.71
CA GLU A 141 -25.90 3.33 1.70
C GLU A 141 -25.09 2.35 0.82
N LEU A 142 -23.76 2.28 1.03
CA LEU A 142 -22.83 1.48 0.26
C LEU A 142 -22.41 0.20 0.99
N SER A 143 -22.11 -0.85 0.22
CA SER A 143 -21.44 -2.03 0.76
C SER A 143 -19.99 -1.71 1.16
N GLY A 144 -19.34 -2.60 1.94
CA GLY A 144 -17.92 -2.44 2.32
C GLY A 144 -17.01 -2.29 1.10
N GLY A 145 -17.19 -3.14 0.09
CA GLY A 145 -16.42 -3.06 -1.15
C GLY A 145 -16.69 -1.78 -1.95
N MET A 146 -17.92 -1.26 -1.95
CA MET A 146 -18.21 0.02 -2.60
C MET A 146 -17.53 1.18 -1.87
N ARG A 147 -17.54 1.20 -0.54
CA ARG A 147 -16.80 2.22 0.23
C ARG A 147 -15.32 2.19 -0.08
N GLN A 148 -14.72 0.98 -0.17
CA GLN A 148 -13.31 0.82 -0.53
C GLN A 148 -13.00 1.38 -1.92
N ARG A 149 -13.90 1.16 -2.90
CA ARG A 149 -13.78 1.74 -4.25
C ARG A 149 -13.85 3.27 -4.23
N VAL A 150 -14.72 3.85 -3.41
CA VAL A 150 -14.78 5.33 -3.23
C VAL A 150 -13.45 5.85 -2.69
N GLU A 151 -12.86 5.17 -1.72
CA GLU A 151 -11.58 5.57 -1.13
C GLU A 151 -10.43 5.51 -2.13
N ILE A 152 -10.34 4.42 -2.90
CA ILE A 152 -9.35 4.28 -3.99
C ILE A 152 -9.56 5.37 -5.05
N ALA A 153 -10.81 5.60 -5.49
CA ALA A 153 -11.13 6.64 -6.48
C ALA A 153 -10.75 8.05 -5.97
N ARG A 154 -11.02 8.34 -4.70
CA ARG A 154 -10.61 9.60 -4.05
C ARG A 154 -9.09 9.76 -4.03
N ALA A 155 -8.38 8.70 -3.66
CA ALA A 155 -6.93 8.70 -3.64
C ALA A 155 -6.35 8.99 -5.02
N LEU A 156 -6.84 8.32 -6.06
CA LEU A 156 -6.39 8.50 -7.44
C LEU A 156 -6.78 9.86 -8.02
N ALA A 157 -7.99 10.35 -7.73
CA ALA A 157 -8.49 11.64 -8.23
C ALA A 157 -7.61 12.81 -7.78
N ALA A 158 -7.00 12.73 -6.61
CA ALA A 158 -6.03 13.72 -6.12
C ALA A 158 -4.74 13.75 -6.96
N ASN A 159 -4.53 12.76 -7.84
CA ASN A 159 -3.36 12.60 -8.71
C ASN A 159 -2.03 12.56 -7.92
N PRO A 160 -1.89 11.69 -6.92
CA PRO A 160 -0.66 11.58 -6.13
C PRO A 160 0.47 10.97 -6.95
N ASP A 161 1.72 11.18 -6.49
CA ASP A 161 2.90 10.51 -7.02
C ASP A 161 3.05 9.12 -6.40
N ILE A 162 2.66 8.99 -5.10
CA ILE A 162 2.74 7.74 -4.34
C ILE A 162 1.43 7.50 -3.59
N ILE A 163 0.97 6.23 -3.60
CA ILE A 163 -0.15 5.76 -2.81
C ILE A 163 0.35 4.72 -1.80
N TYR A 164 0.10 4.97 -0.54
CA TYR A 164 0.34 4.03 0.56
C TYR A 164 -0.97 3.34 0.91
N MET A 165 -0.97 2.01 0.97
CA MET A 165 -2.15 1.22 1.31
C MET A 165 -1.83 0.27 2.47
N ASP A 166 -2.51 0.44 3.60
CA ASP A 166 -2.31 -0.40 4.79
C ASP A 166 -3.48 -1.37 4.95
N GLU A 167 -3.30 -2.62 4.57
CA GLU A 167 -4.29 -3.72 4.61
C GLU A 167 -5.66 -3.33 4.02
N PRO A 168 -5.74 -2.71 2.83
CA PRO A 168 -6.96 -2.08 2.35
C PRO A 168 -8.11 -3.07 2.11
N PHE A 169 -7.84 -4.36 1.99
CA PHE A 169 -8.84 -5.40 1.72
C PHE A 169 -9.17 -6.27 2.95
N GLY A 170 -8.59 -5.97 4.11
CA GLY A 170 -8.72 -6.80 5.31
C GLY A 170 -10.16 -6.97 5.81
N ALA A 171 -11.02 -5.98 5.63
CA ALA A 171 -12.43 -6.00 6.05
C ALA A 171 -13.40 -6.58 4.99
N LEU A 172 -12.91 -7.01 3.82
CA LEU A 172 -13.75 -7.50 2.73
C LEU A 172 -13.93 -9.03 2.78
N ASP A 173 -15.12 -9.48 2.38
CA ASP A 173 -15.34 -10.91 2.13
C ASP A 173 -14.52 -11.41 0.93
N PHE A 174 -14.37 -12.74 0.84
CA PHE A 174 -13.48 -13.38 -0.14
C PHE A 174 -13.78 -12.99 -1.59
N ILE A 175 -15.05 -13.03 -2.01
CA ILE A 175 -15.44 -12.73 -3.39
C ILE A 175 -15.23 -11.25 -3.73
N THR A 176 -15.61 -10.37 -2.83
CA THR A 176 -15.39 -8.91 -2.97
C THR A 176 -13.90 -8.60 -3.05
N ARG A 177 -13.07 -9.28 -2.24
CA ARG A 177 -11.61 -9.13 -2.23
C ARG A 177 -10.99 -9.52 -3.58
N LEU A 178 -11.35 -10.69 -4.14
CA LEU A 178 -10.88 -11.12 -5.46
C LEU A 178 -11.20 -10.09 -6.53
N LYS A 179 -12.42 -9.56 -6.52
CA LYS A 179 -12.85 -8.52 -7.48
C LYS A 179 -12.05 -7.23 -7.29
N MET A 180 -11.82 -6.80 -6.04
CA MET A 180 -11.06 -5.59 -5.73
C MET A 180 -9.58 -5.71 -6.17
N ARG A 181 -8.95 -6.89 -6.02
CA ARG A 181 -7.59 -7.14 -6.53
C ARG A 181 -7.52 -6.97 -8.04
N SER A 182 -8.48 -7.56 -8.77
CA SER A 182 -8.58 -7.41 -10.23
C SER A 182 -8.81 -5.96 -10.64
N ASP A 183 -9.73 -5.25 -9.99
CA ASP A 183 -10.02 -3.85 -10.25
C ASP A 183 -8.78 -2.97 -9.97
N LEU A 184 -8.10 -3.18 -8.84
CA LEU A 184 -6.88 -2.43 -8.49
C LEU A 184 -5.75 -2.68 -9.51
N THR A 185 -5.58 -3.92 -9.95
CA THR A 185 -4.59 -4.25 -11.00
C THR A 185 -4.88 -3.47 -12.28
N ARG A 186 -6.13 -3.46 -12.75
CA ARG A 186 -6.57 -2.74 -13.94
C ARG A 186 -6.33 -1.23 -13.80
N ILE A 187 -6.71 -0.66 -12.67
CA ILE A 187 -6.53 0.76 -12.36
C ILE A 187 -5.04 1.11 -12.35
N TRP A 188 -4.24 0.33 -11.64
CA TRP A 188 -2.79 0.57 -11.58
C TRP A 188 -2.12 0.47 -12.96
N GLN A 189 -2.53 -0.49 -13.81
CA GLN A 189 -1.99 -0.61 -15.16
C GLN A 189 -2.31 0.63 -16.03
N ALA A 190 -3.47 1.26 -15.81
CA ALA A 190 -3.88 2.46 -16.53
C ALA A 190 -3.13 3.72 -16.02
N GLU A 191 -2.99 3.86 -14.70
CA GLU A 191 -2.48 5.08 -14.06
C GLU A 191 -0.96 5.06 -13.80
N LYS A 192 -0.37 3.85 -13.67
CA LYS A 192 1.07 3.66 -13.40
C LYS A 192 1.60 4.45 -12.19
N LYS A 193 0.78 4.56 -11.16
CA LYS A 193 1.18 5.18 -9.89
C LYS A 193 2.12 4.29 -9.10
N THR A 194 3.02 4.90 -8.32
CA THR A 194 3.83 4.15 -7.36
C THR A 194 2.95 3.73 -6.19
N ILE A 195 2.96 2.45 -5.84
CA ILE A 195 2.15 1.92 -4.75
C ILE A 195 3.03 1.15 -3.77
N LEU A 196 2.95 1.51 -2.48
CA LEU A 196 3.43 0.69 -1.38
C LEU A 196 2.21 0.09 -0.66
N PHE A 197 2.10 -1.21 -0.71
CA PHE A 197 0.93 -1.98 -0.26
C PHE A 197 1.31 -2.91 0.88
N VAL A 198 0.77 -2.71 2.05
CA VAL A 198 0.95 -3.61 3.20
C VAL A 198 -0.19 -4.61 3.23
N THR A 199 0.13 -5.89 3.38
CA THR A 199 -0.85 -6.96 3.57
C THR A 199 -0.26 -8.11 4.38
N HIS A 200 -1.11 -8.91 5.00
CA HIS A 200 -0.76 -10.21 5.56
C HIS A 200 -1.16 -11.37 4.63
N ASP A 201 -1.84 -11.08 3.50
CA ASP A 201 -2.30 -12.06 2.53
C ASP A 201 -1.26 -12.21 1.39
N ILE A 202 -0.61 -13.37 1.34
CA ILE A 202 0.43 -13.65 0.33
C ILE A 202 -0.17 -13.71 -1.08
N GLU A 203 -1.41 -14.18 -1.22
CA GLU A 203 -2.11 -14.21 -2.51
C GLU A 203 -2.30 -12.78 -3.07
N GLU A 204 -2.61 -11.80 -2.20
CA GLU A 204 -2.66 -10.39 -2.61
C GLU A 204 -1.30 -9.91 -3.10
N ALA A 205 -0.25 -10.20 -2.33
CA ALA A 205 1.09 -9.77 -2.65
C ALA A 205 1.56 -10.34 -4.00
N VAL A 206 1.40 -11.66 -4.22
CA VAL A 206 1.77 -12.30 -5.49
C VAL A 206 0.91 -11.83 -6.64
N GLN A 207 -0.38 -11.55 -6.42
CA GLN A 207 -1.29 -11.12 -7.49
C GLN A 207 -1.02 -9.67 -7.93
N LEU A 208 -0.65 -8.77 -7.02
CA LEU A 208 -0.59 -7.34 -7.27
C LEU A 208 0.83 -6.82 -7.53
N ALA A 209 1.85 -7.30 -6.80
CA ALA A 209 3.15 -6.65 -6.74
C ALA A 209 4.05 -6.90 -7.96
N ASP A 210 4.96 -5.95 -8.23
CA ASP A 210 6.17 -6.20 -9.02
C ASP A 210 7.26 -6.81 -8.13
N ARG A 211 7.34 -6.36 -6.86
CA ARG A 211 8.21 -6.94 -5.83
C ARG A 211 7.49 -7.09 -4.51
N VAL A 212 7.82 -8.17 -3.80
CA VAL A 212 7.33 -8.44 -2.46
C VAL A 212 8.49 -8.38 -1.47
N LEU A 213 8.37 -7.51 -0.47
CA LEU A 213 9.31 -7.39 0.64
C LEU A 213 8.82 -8.26 1.78
N VAL A 214 9.61 -9.25 2.17
CA VAL A 214 9.30 -10.14 3.30
C VAL A 214 9.99 -9.62 4.55
N MET A 215 9.20 -9.22 5.55
CA MET A 215 9.71 -8.72 6.83
C MET A 215 9.76 -9.82 7.90
N SER A 216 10.79 -9.76 8.74
CA SER A 216 10.96 -10.65 9.90
C SER A 216 10.00 -10.33 11.05
N LYS A 217 10.02 -11.15 12.12
CA LYS A 217 9.48 -10.79 13.45
C LYS A 217 10.26 -9.60 14.04
N ARG A 218 9.67 -8.91 15.03
CA ARG A 218 10.32 -7.80 15.75
C ARG A 218 11.60 -8.22 16.49
N PRO A 219 12.63 -7.37 16.47
CA PRO A 219 12.82 -6.19 15.63
C PRO A 219 12.91 -6.58 14.16
N ALA A 220 12.07 -5.95 13.31
CA ALA A 220 11.90 -6.39 11.95
C ALA A 220 12.98 -5.83 11.01
N THR A 221 13.49 -6.72 10.18
CA THR A 221 14.37 -6.44 9.05
C THR A 221 13.67 -6.87 7.74
N ILE A 222 14.14 -6.43 6.59
CA ILE A 222 13.77 -7.04 5.30
C ILE A 222 14.61 -8.30 5.15
N GLN A 223 13.95 -9.47 5.26
CA GLN A 223 14.61 -10.78 5.14
C GLN A 223 14.88 -11.13 3.69
N GLU A 224 13.95 -10.79 2.82
CA GLU A 224 14.02 -11.14 1.40
C GLU A 224 13.22 -10.16 0.54
N VAL A 225 13.67 -9.98 -0.69
CA VAL A 225 12.97 -9.23 -1.74
C VAL A 225 12.70 -10.18 -2.90
N VAL A 226 11.42 -10.50 -3.10
CA VAL A 226 10.99 -11.44 -4.14
C VAL A 226 10.44 -10.66 -5.34
N VAL A 227 11.07 -10.80 -6.49
CA VAL A 227 10.58 -10.22 -7.76
C VAL A 227 9.48 -11.11 -8.33
N ILE A 228 8.37 -10.50 -8.72
CA ILE A 228 7.22 -11.17 -9.34
C ILE A 228 7.18 -10.83 -10.82
N ASP A 229 7.97 -11.52 -11.59
CA ASP A 229 8.16 -11.38 -13.04
C ASP A 229 7.08 -12.08 -13.90
N LEU A 230 5.85 -12.12 -13.38
CA LEU A 230 4.71 -12.77 -14.03
C LEU A 230 3.87 -11.73 -14.79
N PRO A 231 3.38 -12.09 -16.01
CA PRO A 231 2.50 -11.20 -16.78
C PRO A 231 1.19 -10.95 -16.04
N ARG A 232 0.59 -9.77 -16.25
CA ARG A 232 -0.74 -9.42 -15.74
C ARG A 232 -1.78 -9.45 -16.88
N PRO A 233 -3.03 -9.92 -16.66
CA PRO A 233 -3.53 -10.49 -15.40
C PRO A 233 -2.87 -11.83 -15.06
N ARG A 234 -2.59 -12.06 -13.79
CA ARG A 234 -1.92 -13.27 -13.31
C ARG A 234 -2.90 -14.43 -13.21
N ASP A 235 -2.53 -15.56 -13.78
CA ASP A 235 -3.24 -16.84 -13.64
C ASP A 235 -2.83 -17.48 -12.31
N LEU A 236 -3.81 -17.59 -11.38
CA LEU A 236 -3.59 -18.07 -10.01
C LEU A 236 -3.24 -19.57 -9.95
N ASP A 237 -3.58 -20.33 -11.00
CA ASP A 237 -3.31 -21.76 -11.09
C ASP A 237 -2.00 -22.07 -11.87
N SER A 238 -1.36 -21.03 -12.43
CA SER A 238 -0.11 -21.22 -13.15
C SER A 238 1.03 -21.67 -12.25
N HIS A 239 1.90 -22.53 -12.76
CA HIS A 239 3.07 -23.02 -12.02
C HIS A 239 3.94 -21.88 -11.48
N GLY A 240 4.22 -20.86 -12.28
CA GLY A 240 5.02 -19.72 -11.86
C GLY A 240 4.38 -18.91 -10.72
N TYR A 241 3.04 -18.78 -10.71
CA TYR A 241 2.33 -18.14 -9.61
C TYR A 241 2.47 -18.95 -8.31
N LEU A 242 2.21 -20.24 -8.38
CA LEU A 242 2.31 -21.14 -7.23
C LEU A 242 3.75 -21.19 -6.69
N GLU A 243 4.76 -21.22 -7.55
CA GLU A 243 6.17 -21.17 -7.13
C GLU A 243 6.50 -19.88 -6.36
N ARG A 244 6.08 -18.69 -6.83
CA ARG A 244 6.32 -17.42 -6.15
C ARG A 244 5.58 -17.34 -4.81
N ARG A 245 4.34 -17.79 -4.78
CA ARG A 245 3.54 -17.90 -3.56
C ARG A 245 4.22 -18.79 -2.52
N ASP A 246 4.57 -20.00 -2.90
CA ASP A 246 5.20 -21.00 -2.01
C ASP A 246 6.61 -20.56 -1.55
N HIS A 247 7.31 -19.80 -2.40
CA HIS A 247 8.58 -19.19 -2.03
C HIS A 247 8.39 -18.16 -0.91
N ILE A 248 7.42 -17.25 -1.03
CA ILE A 248 7.11 -16.25 0.00
C ILE A 248 6.65 -16.92 1.30
N PHE A 249 5.81 -17.99 1.23
CA PHE A 249 5.42 -18.77 2.41
C PHE A 249 6.66 -19.29 3.16
N ARG A 250 7.61 -19.87 2.45
CA ARG A 250 8.86 -20.39 3.03
C ARG A 250 9.71 -19.25 3.62
N ALA A 251 9.84 -18.13 2.92
CA ALA A 251 10.58 -16.96 3.41
C ALA A 251 9.98 -16.39 4.70
N MET A 252 8.64 -16.52 4.88
CA MET A 252 7.97 -16.14 6.13
C MET A 252 8.07 -17.23 7.25
N GLY A 253 8.80 -18.31 7.02
CA GLY A 253 8.92 -19.43 7.96
C GLY A 253 7.66 -20.28 8.09
N MET A 254 6.78 -20.27 7.08
CA MET A 254 5.56 -21.05 7.04
C MET A 254 5.73 -22.28 6.13
N SER A 255 5.16 -23.43 6.54
CA SER A 255 5.07 -24.62 5.68
C SER A 255 3.83 -24.54 4.80
N VAL A 256 3.98 -24.82 3.51
CA VAL A 256 2.85 -24.96 2.57
C VAL A 256 2.08 -26.24 2.81
N ARG A 257 2.67 -27.21 3.53
CA ARG A 257 2.06 -28.51 3.86
C ARG A 257 1.43 -28.46 5.25
N ILE A 258 0.14 -28.74 5.32
CA ILE A 258 -0.59 -28.86 6.59
C ILE A 258 -0.06 -30.08 7.34
N GLY A 259 0.58 -29.91 8.50
CA GLY A 259 1.07 -30.98 9.36
C GLY A 259 2.58 -31.13 9.47
N GLU A 260 3.39 -30.38 8.71
CA GLU A 260 4.83 -30.30 8.94
C GLU A 260 5.16 -29.01 9.70
N SER A 261 5.45 -29.15 11.00
CA SER A 261 6.07 -28.06 11.76
C SER A 261 7.47 -27.82 11.26
N ALA A 262 7.82 -26.56 10.94
CA ALA A 262 9.20 -26.17 10.66
C ALA A 262 10.07 -26.51 11.88
N THR A 263 10.98 -27.45 11.72
CA THR A 263 12.04 -27.80 12.67
C THR A 263 13.08 -26.71 12.74
#